data_c6a93400e46d924630947bf368037171
#
_entry.id   c6a93400e46d924630947bf368037171
#
_cell.length_a   1.000
_cell.length_b   1.000
_cell.length_c   1.000
_cell.angle_alpha   90.00
_cell.angle_beta   90.00
_cell.angle_gamma   90.00
#
_symmetry.space_group_name_H-M   'P 1'
#
loop_
_entity.id
_entity.type
_entity.pdbx_description
1 polymer ?
#
loop_
_entity_poly.entity_id
_entity_poly.type
_entity_poly.pdbx_seq_one_letter_code
_entity_poly.pdbx_strand_id
1 'polypeptide(L)'
;VKQIYPATITGKSFAPGGSVLDHKFGQSDPYTLGVEEEYMLLDGETYDLVQHIDTVLAAVSGHELEDRINPELMQSVLEIATPICRTAADVDQELRKLRGYVVDVARQKGLRVGSAGTHPFSLFERQRITARDRYRNLVDQLQYVARRELIFGMHVHVAVDDAEKAIQIVNGLLVELPTLLALSASSPFWRGEPTGLSSSRQMVFAAFPRSGPPPRFKDYADYAEVVGQLEKTGCIADYTHIWWDIRLHPKWGTVEVRICDAVTRVEDAVAITAYCQALVKHYSEMYDRREPIPSFHRILTTENKWLAARYGLEAPVMDLLTGRRNRVPVAQLIRRRLRDLEPHARELGADRELEGIRGILGRGNGADRQLRVFNANRDIVEVVREIADATEVAAVTA
;
A
#
# COMPACT_ATOMS: atom_id res chain seq x y z
N VAL A 1 30.04 24.18 -14.43
CA VAL A 1 29.38 23.77 -13.17
C VAL A 1 28.93 25.05 -12.50
N LYS A 2 27.68 25.49 -12.80
CA LYS A 2 27.06 26.65 -12.13
C LYS A 2 26.23 26.13 -10.94
N GLN A 3 26.37 26.84 -9.81
CA GLN A 3 25.71 26.65 -8.55
C GLN A 3 24.22 26.31 -8.70
N ILE A 4 23.81 25.13 -8.21
CA ILE A 4 22.41 24.62 -8.21
C ILE A 4 21.83 24.65 -6.78
N TYR A 5 22.26 25.54 -5.93
CA TYR A 5 21.59 25.75 -4.65
C TYR A 5 21.00 27.16 -4.60
N PRO A 6 19.66 27.28 -4.39
CA PRO A 6 19.09 28.59 -4.11
C PRO A 6 19.63 29.08 -2.77
N ALA A 7 20.15 30.30 -2.80
CA ALA A 7 20.65 31.00 -1.62
C ALA A 7 19.51 31.34 -0.66
N THR A 8 19.87 31.32 0.64
CA THR A 8 19.22 31.96 1.77
C THR A 8 18.05 31.22 2.42
N ILE A 9 18.39 30.34 3.35
CA ILE A 9 17.53 30.05 4.51
C ILE A 9 17.69 31.25 5.45
N THR A 10 16.74 32.19 5.41
CA THR A 10 16.63 33.25 6.42
C THR A 10 16.09 32.63 7.70
N GLY A 11 16.92 32.57 8.73
CA GLY A 11 16.56 32.08 10.05
C GLY A 11 15.41 32.86 10.65
N LYS A 12 14.28 32.19 10.84
CA LYS A 12 13.26 32.61 11.79
C LYS A 12 13.61 31.99 13.14
N SER A 13 13.72 32.82 14.17
CA SER A 13 13.94 32.38 15.55
C SER A 13 12.78 31.51 16.01
N PHE A 14 13.08 30.32 16.54
CA PHE A 14 12.11 29.37 17.01
C PHE A 14 11.70 29.75 18.47
N ALA A 15 10.40 29.90 18.70
CA ALA A 15 9.87 29.88 20.06
C ALA A 15 9.69 28.42 20.50
N PRO A 16 10.04 28.07 21.75
CA PRO A 16 9.78 26.74 22.29
C PRO A 16 8.29 26.62 22.63
N GLY A 17 7.56 25.84 21.89
CA GLY A 17 6.12 25.60 22.08
C GLY A 17 5.59 24.89 20.85
N GLY A 18 5.99 23.61 20.61
CA GLY A 18 5.41 22.81 19.54
C GLY A 18 3.96 22.51 19.85
N SER A 19 3.03 22.97 19.00
CA SER A 19 1.66 22.44 19.00
C SER A 19 1.75 20.93 18.73
N VAL A 20 1.09 20.13 19.56
CA VAL A 20 0.88 18.71 19.30
C VAL A 20 0.19 18.64 17.94
N LEU A 21 0.64 17.75 17.04
CA LEU A 21 0.01 17.55 15.73
C LEU A 21 -1.46 17.16 15.96
N ASP A 22 -2.39 18.01 15.47
CA ASP A 22 -3.82 17.75 15.61
C ASP A 22 -4.23 16.43 14.97
N HIS A 23 -5.10 15.68 15.63
CA HIS A 23 -5.55 14.38 15.16
C HIS A 23 -7.03 14.13 15.39
N LYS A 24 -7.56 13.14 14.65
CA LYS A 24 -8.94 12.66 14.73
C LYS A 24 -9.08 11.23 15.27
N PHE A 25 -8.02 10.69 15.91
CA PHE A 25 -8.15 9.41 16.60
C PHE A 25 -9.28 9.48 17.65
N GLY A 26 -10.15 8.46 17.67
CA GLY A 26 -11.33 8.43 18.52
C GLY A 26 -12.58 9.16 17.98
N GLN A 27 -12.51 9.77 16.79
CA GLN A 27 -13.67 10.44 16.19
C GLN A 27 -14.48 9.55 15.25
N SER A 28 -13.93 8.42 14.82
CA SER A 28 -14.62 7.39 14.02
C SER A 28 -14.82 6.14 14.86
N ASP A 29 -15.81 5.33 14.49
CA ASP A 29 -15.97 4.02 15.10
C ASP A 29 -14.70 3.20 14.90
N PRO A 30 -14.15 2.55 15.95
CA PRO A 30 -12.91 1.81 15.85
C PRO A 30 -13.03 0.64 14.85
N TYR A 31 -11.92 0.35 14.18
CA TYR A 31 -11.77 -0.70 13.18
C TYR A 31 -12.58 -0.49 11.89
N THR A 32 -13.23 0.68 11.67
CA THR A 32 -13.75 1.01 10.34
C THR A 32 -12.60 1.11 9.34
N LEU A 33 -12.90 0.81 8.08
CA LEU A 33 -11.94 0.57 7.01
C LEU A 33 -12.04 1.63 5.92
N GLY A 34 -10.92 1.91 5.28
CA GLY A 34 -10.81 2.57 3.98
C GLY A 34 -9.75 1.84 3.16
N VAL A 35 -10.00 1.66 1.87
CA VAL A 35 -9.02 1.03 0.96
C VAL A 35 -8.81 1.92 -0.25
N GLU A 36 -7.53 2.14 -0.58
CA GLU A 36 -7.08 2.80 -1.81
C GLU A 36 -6.38 1.77 -2.69
N GLU A 37 -6.67 1.78 -3.98
CA GLU A 37 -6.00 0.93 -4.96
C GLU A 37 -5.56 1.75 -6.16
N GLU A 38 -4.31 1.55 -6.57
CA GLU A 38 -3.71 2.18 -7.74
C GLU A 38 -3.74 1.23 -8.93
N TYR A 39 -4.21 1.72 -10.08
CA TYR A 39 -4.38 0.95 -11.30
C TYR A 39 -3.58 1.49 -12.46
N MET A 40 -3.16 0.59 -13.33
CA MET A 40 -2.58 0.83 -14.63
C MET A 40 -3.66 1.17 -15.64
N LEU A 41 -3.49 2.27 -16.39
CA LEU A 41 -4.24 2.52 -17.62
C LEU A 41 -3.44 1.94 -18.79
N LEU A 42 -4.02 0.96 -19.47
CA LEU A 42 -3.39 0.18 -20.51
C LEU A 42 -4.04 0.47 -21.87
N ASP A 43 -3.24 0.50 -22.91
CA ASP A 43 -3.72 0.42 -24.28
C ASP A 43 -4.43 -0.91 -24.55
N GLY A 44 -5.59 -0.88 -25.20
CA GLY A 44 -6.43 -2.05 -25.38
C GLY A 44 -5.86 -3.13 -26.31
N GLU A 45 -4.87 -2.78 -27.14
CA GLU A 45 -4.23 -3.68 -28.12
C GLU A 45 -2.83 -4.10 -27.70
N THR A 46 -1.99 -3.12 -27.33
CA THR A 46 -0.58 -3.34 -27.02
C THR A 46 -0.30 -3.69 -25.57
N TYR A 47 -1.25 -3.41 -24.68
CA TYR A 47 -1.11 -3.54 -23.23
C TYR A 47 0.01 -2.70 -22.61
N ASP A 48 0.60 -1.72 -23.37
CA ASP A 48 1.54 -0.73 -22.80
C ASP A 48 0.77 0.31 -21.98
N LEU A 49 1.46 0.98 -21.06
CA LEU A 49 0.88 2.08 -20.28
C LEU A 49 0.56 3.28 -21.17
N VAL A 50 -0.61 3.88 -20.96
CA VAL A 50 -1.06 5.07 -21.70
C VAL A 50 -1.41 6.22 -20.78
N GLN A 51 -1.11 7.45 -21.23
CA GLN A 51 -1.28 8.68 -20.46
C GLN A 51 -2.71 9.25 -20.66
N HIS A 52 -3.72 8.52 -20.21
CA HIS A 52 -5.13 8.82 -20.45
C HIS A 52 -5.95 9.16 -19.17
N ILE A 53 -5.29 9.50 -18.06
CA ILE A 53 -6.02 9.81 -16.80
C ILE A 53 -7.05 10.93 -17.00
N ASP A 54 -6.69 12.01 -17.74
CA ASP A 54 -7.62 13.13 -17.97
C ASP A 54 -8.86 12.70 -18.78
N THR A 55 -8.70 11.72 -19.70
CA THR A 55 -9.80 11.13 -20.47
C THR A 55 -10.76 10.36 -19.55
N VAL A 56 -10.20 9.57 -18.63
CA VAL A 56 -11.00 8.81 -17.64
C VAL A 56 -11.70 9.75 -16.69
N LEU A 57 -11.00 10.75 -16.11
CA LEU A 57 -11.59 11.71 -15.21
C LEU A 57 -12.70 12.53 -15.86
N ALA A 58 -12.55 12.93 -17.12
CA ALA A 58 -13.62 13.61 -17.86
C ALA A 58 -14.83 12.69 -18.09
N ALA A 59 -14.61 11.38 -18.26
CA ALA A 59 -15.71 10.42 -18.48
C ALA A 59 -16.48 10.08 -17.19
N VAL A 60 -15.85 10.19 -16.01
CA VAL A 60 -16.50 9.93 -14.72
C VAL A 60 -17.11 11.18 -14.11
N SER A 61 -16.84 12.37 -14.68
CA SER A 61 -17.36 13.65 -14.16
C SER A 61 -18.87 13.71 -14.16
N GLY A 62 -19.45 14.13 -13.05
CA GLY A 62 -20.90 14.15 -12.80
C GLY A 62 -21.50 12.80 -12.37
N HIS A 63 -20.72 11.75 -12.27
CA HIS A 63 -21.17 10.46 -11.73
C HIS A 63 -21.04 10.43 -10.20
N GLU A 64 -21.88 9.68 -9.50
CA GLU A 64 -21.85 9.54 -8.03
C GLU A 64 -20.52 9.05 -7.46
N LEU A 65 -19.69 8.38 -8.27
CA LEU A 65 -18.38 7.86 -7.90
C LEU A 65 -17.21 8.79 -8.27
N GLU A 66 -17.47 9.99 -8.82
CA GLU A 66 -16.43 10.92 -9.26
C GLU A 66 -15.40 11.20 -8.16
N ASP A 67 -15.87 11.51 -6.94
CA ASP A 67 -15.03 11.84 -5.78
C ASP A 67 -14.21 10.65 -5.24
N ARG A 68 -14.41 9.45 -5.79
CA ARG A 68 -13.71 8.21 -5.42
C ARG A 68 -12.63 7.80 -6.40
N ILE A 69 -12.51 8.53 -7.51
CA ILE A 69 -11.60 8.22 -8.61
C ILE A 69 -10.65 9.39 -8.79
N ASN A 70 -9.39 9.17 -8.52
CA ASN A 70 -8.36 10.20 -8.43
C ASN A 70 -7.22 9.96 -9.42
N PRO A 71 -6.57 11.02 -9.90
CA PRO A 71 -5.30 10.89 -10.59
C PRO A 71 -4.16 10.71 -9.60
N GLU A 72 -3.10 10.04 -10.04
CA GLU A 72 -1.84 9.90 -9.35
C GLU A 72 -0.69 10.65 -10.05
N LEU A 73 0.55 10.47 -9.54
CA LEU A 73 1.76 11.14 -10.02
C LEU A 73 1.95 11.01 -11.54
N MET A 74 1.71 9.81 -12.08
CA MET A 74 1.82 9.56 -13.52
C MET A 74 0.46 9.57 -14.20
N GLN A 75 0.37 10.14 -15.42
CA GLN A 75 -0.88 10.17 -16.21
C GLN A 75 -1.39 8.79 -16.65
N SER A 76 -0.62 7.75 -16.43
CA SER A 76 -0.99 6.35 -16.67
C SER A 76 -1.47 5.63 -15.43
N VAL A 77 -1.61 6.33 -14.30
CA VAL A 77 -2.05 5.79 -13.02
C VAL A 77 -3.38 6.41 -12.60
N LEU A 78 -4.28 5.55 -12.17
CA LEU A 78 -5.58 5.92 -11.63
C LEU A 78 -5.69 5.32 -10.23
N GLU A 79 -6.15 6.11 -9.27
CA GLU A 79 -6.42 5.66 -7.91
C GLU A 79 -7.92 5.62 -7.65
N ILE A 80 -8.38 4.56 -6.98
CA ILE A 80 -9.72 4.54 -6.38
C ILE A 80 -9.61 4.53 -4.86
N ALA A 81 -10.62 5.13 -4.19
CA ALA A 81 -10.74 5.12 -2.74
C ALA A 81 -12.16 4.73 -2.31
N THR A 82 -12.30 3.72 -1.47
CA THR A 82 -13.62 3.33 -0.94
C THR A 82 -14.18 4.42 -0.02
N PRO A 83 -15.50 4.47 0.21
CA PRO A 83 -16.04 5.16 1.37
C PRO A 83 -15.56 4.50 2.66
N ILE A 84 -15.94 5.07 3.82
CA ILE A 84 -15.73 4.41 5.11
C ILE A 84 -16.61 3.16 5.15
N CYS A 85 -15.97 1.99 5.29
CA CYS A 85 -16.59 0.69 5.40
C CYS A 85 -16.59 0.22 6.86
N ARG A 86 -17.64 -0.44 7.31
CA ARG A 86 -17.69 -0.98 8.68
C ARG A 86 -17.07 -2.36 8.78
N THR A 87 -17.20 -3.15 7.73
CA THR A 87 -16.73 -4.54 7.66
C THR A 87 -15.89 -4.78 6.41
N ALA A 88 -15.14 -5.88 6.40
CA ALA A 88 -14.43 -6.31 5.19
C ALA A 88 -15.38 -6.73 4.06
N ALA A 89 -16.61 -7.17 4.40
CA ALA A 89 -17.65 -7.44 3.41
C ALA A 89 -18.15 -6.17 2.70
N ASP A 90 -18.25 -5.04 3.43
CA ASP A 90 -18.56 -3.75 2.81
C ASP A 90 -17.44 -3.34 1.85
N VAL A 91 -16.17 -3.60 2.23
CA VAL A 91 -15.02 -3.34 1.35
C VAL A 91 -15.10 -4.17 0.07
N ASP A 92 -15.48 -5.45 0.15
CA ASP A 92 -15.67 -6.29 -1.04
C ASP A 92 -16.71 -5.69 -2.00
N GLN A 93 -17.85 -5.24 -1.48
CA GLN A 93 -18.90 -4.61 -2.28
C GLN A 93 -18.42 -3.33 -2.96
N GLU A 94 -17.78 -2.43 -2.18
CA GLU A 94 -17.33 -1.15 -2.70
C GLU A 94 -16.17 -1.29 -3.69
N LEU A 95 -15.20 -2.18 -3.44
CA LEU A 95 -14.13 -2.44 -4.39
C LEU A 95 -14.66 -3.02 -5.70
N ARG A 96 -15.62 -3.98 -5.64
CA ARG A 96 -16.23 -4.53 -6.86
C ARG A 96 -17.00 -3.45 -7.62
N LYS A 97 -17.75 -2.60 -6.94
CA LYS A 97 -18.47 -1.47 -7.54
C LYS A 97 -17.50 -0.51 -8.25
N LEU A 98 -16.46 -0.07 -7.55
CA LEU A 98 -15.48 0.89 -8.05
C LEU A 98 -14.63 0.31 -9.19
N ARG A 99 -14.09 -0.92 -9.02
CA ARG A 99 -13.32 -1.61 -10.08
C ARG A 99 -14.17 -1.83 -11.33
N GLY A 100 -15.40 -2.37 -11.16
CA GLY A 100 -16.31 -2.60 -12.28
C GLY A 100 -16.59 -1.33 -13.05
N TYR A 101 -16.90 -0.25 -12.36
CA TYR A 101 -17.17 1.05 -12.98
C TYR A 101 -15.95 1.60 -13.76
N VAL A 102 -14.76 1.59 -13.14
CA VAL A 102 -13.53 2.08 -13.79
C VAL A 102 -13.18 1.22 -15.01
N VAL A 103 -13.31 -0.10 -14.92
CA VAL A 103 -13.09 -1.03 -16.04
C VAL A 103 -14.05 -0.73 -17.19
N ASP A 104 -15.33 -0.51 -16.91
CA ASP A 104 -16.33 -0.20 -17.94
C ASP A 104 -16.07 1.15 -18.60
N VAL A 105 -15.72 2.18 -17.84
CA VAL A 105 -15.33 3.50 -18.38
C VAL A 105 -14.09 3.38 -19.27
N ALA A 106 -13.06 2.67 -18.81
CA ALA A 106 -11.84 2.47 -19.58
C ALA A 106 -12.14 1.73 -20.90
N ARG A 107 -12.90 0.63 -20.84
CA ARG A 107 -13.29 -0.16 -22.03
C ARG A 107 -14.04 0.67 -23.09
N GLN A 108 -14.93 1.57 -22.67
CA GLN A 108 -15.64 2.50 -23.58
C GLN A 108 -14.68 3.48 -24.31
N LYS A 109 -13.47 3.65 -23.79
CA LYS A 109 -12.42 4.50 -24.38
C LYS A 109 -11.34 3.68 -25.12
N GLY A 110 -11.56 2.37 -25.34
CA GLY A 110 -10.57 1.49 -25.95
C GLY A 110 -9.38 1.16 -25.06
N LEU A 111 -9.52 1.38 -23.75
CA LEU A 111 -8.49 1.12 -22.75
C LEU A 111 -8.78 -0.15 -21.94
N ARG A 112 -7.76 -0.67 -21.26
CA ARG A 112 -7.88 -1.72 -20.24
C ARG A 112 -7.35 -1.19 -18.91
N VAL A 113 -7.70 -1.88 -17.84
CA VAL A 113 -7.23 -1.58 -16.47
C VAL A 113 -6.48 -2.79 -15.94
N GLY A 114 -5.33 -2.58 -15.33
CA GLY A 114 -4.55 -3.63 -14.69
C GLY A 114 -4.17 -3.26 -13.26
N SER A 115 -4.11 -4.26 -12.38
CA SER A 115 -3.69 -4.11 -10.98
C SER A 115 -2.56 -5.08 -10.65
N ALA A 116 -1.36 -4.55 -10.46
CA ALA A 116 -0.16 -5.25 -9.98
C ALA A 116 0.85 -4.21 -9.47
N GLY A 117 1.85 -4.61 -8.69
CA GLY A 117 2.79 -3.67 -8.06
C GLY A 117 3.72 -2.92 -9.02
N THR A 118 3.98 -3.48 -10.22
CA THR A 118 4.70 -2.81 -11.32
C THR A 118 4.10 -3.23 -12.66
N HIS A 119 4.20 -2.35 -13.66
CA HIS A 119 3.94 -2.78 -15.03
C HIS A 119 5.13 -3.63 -15.54
N PRO A 120 4.89 -4.84 -16.09
CA PRO A 120 5.94 -5.77 -16.46
C PRO A 120 7.00 -5.21 -17.43
N PHE A 121 6.61 -4.41 -18.43
CA PHE A 121 7.56 -3.97 -19.47
C PHE A 121 7.59 -2.47 -19.75
N SER A 122 6.57 -1.68 -19.37
CA SER A 122 6.54 -0.24 -19.66
C SER A 122 7.70 0.51 -19.01
N LEU A 123 8.17 1.54 -19.68
CA LEU A 123 9.32 2.34 -19.25
C LEU A 123 8.86 3.60 -18.54
N PHE A 124 9.41 3.88 -17.35
CA PHE A 124 9.09 5.09 -16.60
C PHE A 124 9.54 6.37 -17.34
N GLU A 125 10.58 6.29 -18.17
CA GLU A 125 11.07 7.40 -18.99
C GLU A 125 10.07 7.90 -20.03
N ARG A 126 9.10 7.06 -20.39
CA ARG A 126 8.01 7.38 -21.33
C ARG A 126 6.77 7.93 -20.66
N GLN A 127 6.72 7.92 -19.33
CA GLN A 127 5.54 8.38 -18.60
C GLN A 127 5.54 9.90 -18.45
N ARG A 128 4.35 10.48 -18.38
CA ARG A 128 4.13 11.91 -18.14
C ARG A 128 3.63 12.14 -16.74
N ILE A 129 4.14 13.19 -16.10
CA ILE A 129 3.67 13.64 -14.80
C ILE A 129 2.30 14.31 -14.95
N THR A 130 1.40 13.99 -14.07
CA THR A 130 0.06 14.61 -13.99
C THR A 130 0.20 16.11 -13.70
N ALA A 131 -0.50 16.95 -14.49
CA ALA A 131 -0.36 18.41 -14.48
C ALA A 131 -1.05 19.07 -13.27
N ARG A 132 -0.67 18.69 -12.05
CA ARG A 132 -1.11 19.27 -10.77
C ARG A 132 0.07 19.84 -10.00
N ASP A 133 -0.13 20.96 -9.29
CA ASP A 133 0.94 21.65 -8.57
C ASP A 133 1.60 20.77 -7.51
N ARG A 134 0.81 19.95 -6.79
CA ARG A 134 1.34 18.96 -5.83
C ARG A 134 2.38 18.04 -6.46
N TYR A 135 2.10 17.50 -7.64
CA TYR A 135 3.01 16.57 -8.33
C TYR A 135 4.21 17.26 -8.95
N ARG A 136 4.03 18.48 -9.49
CA ARG A 136 5.16 19.31 -9.98
C ARG A 136 6.13 19.61 -8.84
N ASN A 137 5.61 20.06 -7.68
CA ASN A 137 6.43 20.33 -6.50
C ASN A 137 7.16 19.06 -6.00
N LEU A 138 6.50 17.90 -6.03
CA LEU A 138 7.12 16.63 -5.66
C LEU A 138 8.28 16.27 -6.63
N VAL A 139 8.05 16.41 -7.93
CA VAL A 139 9.10 16.17 -8.95
C VAL A 139 10.24 17.17 -8.84
N ASP A 140 9.94 18.44 -8.57
CA ASP A 140 10.97 19.47 -8.37
C ASP A 140 11.83 19.18 -7.14
N GLN A 141 11.23 18.66 -6.08
CA GLN A 141 11.93 18.29 -4.86
C GLN A 141 12.75 17.00 -5.00
N LEU A 142 12.17 15.95 -5.59
CA LEU A 142 12.76 14.61 -5.60
C LEU A 142 13.47 14.25 -6.92
N GLN A 143 13.27 15.04 -7.98
CA GLN A 143 13.94 14.91 -9.28
C GLN A 143 13.82 13.50 -9.87
N TYR A 144 14.94 12.84 -10.13
CA TYR A 144 15.02 11.49 -10.70
C TYR A 144 14.24 10.46 -9.88
N VAL A 145 14.23 10.58 -8.56
CA VAL A 145 13.54 9.64 -7.67
C VAL A 145 12.03 9.63 -7.96
N ALA A 146 11.41 10.82 -8.03
CA ALA A 146 9.98 10.92 -8.37
C ALA A 146 9.66 10.48 -9.80
N ARG A 147 10.54 10.83 -10.77
CA ARG A 147 10.33 10.42 -12.18
C ARG A 147 10.40 8.91 -12.41
N ARG A 148 11.09 8.17 -11.53
CA ARG A 148 11.19 6.70 -11.61
C ARG A 148 10.01 5.99 -10.95
N GLU A 149 9.12 6.69 -10.27
CA GLU A 149 8.04 6.13 -9.46
C GLU A 149 6.89 5.62 -10.34
N LEU A 150 7.14 4.52 -11.06
CA LEU A 150 6.16 3.81 -11.86
C LEU A 150 5.79 2.50 -11.16
N ILE A 151 5.14 2.63 -10.03
CA ILE A 151 4.72 1.53 -9.18
C ILE A 151 3.28 1.74 -8.71
N PHE A 152 2.65 0.68 -8.24
CA PHE A 152 1.25 0.68 -7.87
C PHE A 152 1.07 -0.04 -6.53
N GLY A 153 0.35 0.59 -5.62
CA GLY A 153 0.12 0.10 -4.27
C GLY A 153 -1.34 -0.14 -3.94
N MET A 154 -1.54 -0.83 -2.85
CA MET A 154 -2.80 -0.89 -2.13
C MET A 154 -2.57 -0.39 -0.72
N HIS A 155 -3.40 0.56 -0.27
CA HIS A 155 -3.33 1.10 1.07
C HIS A 155 -4.59 0.70 1.86
N VAL A 156 -4.39 0.24 3.09
CA VAL A 156 -5.49 -0.14 3.98
C VAL A 156 -5.47 0.75 5.21
N HIS A 157 -6.51 1.53 5.39
CA HIS A 157 -6.76 2.36 6.56
C HIS A 157 -7.64 1.62 7.55
N VAL A 158 -7.23 1.59 8.81
CA VAL A 158 -8.04 1.05 9.91
C VAL A 158 -8.15 2.11 11.00
N ALA A 159 -9.38 2.51 11.34
CA ALA A 159 -9.63 3.53 12.35
C ALA A 159 -9.26 3.03 13.76
N VAL A 160 -8.68 3.93 14.56
CA VAL A 160 -8.26 3.66 15.93
C VAL A 160 -8.85 4.71 16.86
N ASP A 161 -9.28 4.29 18.02
CA ASP A 161 -10.01 5.09 19.01
C ASP A 161 -9.12 5.99 19.90
N ASP A 162 -7.79 5.80 19.85
CA ASP A 162 -6.85 6.54 20.70
C ASP A 162 -5.48 6.72 20.02
N ALA A 163 -4.85 7.89 20.15
CA ALA A 163 -3.59 8.22 19.49
C ALA A 163 -2.39 7.45 20.06
N GLU A 164 -2.34 7.26 21.38
CA GLU A 164 -1.28 6.48 22.04
C GLU A 164 -1.38 5.00 21.66
N LYS A 165 -2.60 4.49 21.62
CA LYS A 165 -2.89 3.14 21.12
C LYS A 165 -2.45 2.98 19.67
N ALA A 166 -2.71 3.95 18.80
CA ALA A 166 -2.31 3.93 17.39
C ALA A 166 -0.78 3.84 17.23
N ILE A 167 0.00 4.55 18.05
CA ILE A 167 1.47 4.41 18.11
C ILE A 167 1.88 2.98 18.44
N GLN A 168 1.27 2.37 19.46
CA GLN A 168 1.64 1.02 19.87
C GLN A 168 1.21 -0.02 18.82
N ILE A 169 0.09 0.18 18.14
CA ILE A 169 -0.32 -0.64 17.00
C ILE A 169 0.72 -0.57 15.87
N VAL A 170 1.15 0.64 15.47
CA VAL A 170 2.22 0.81 14.46
C VAL A 170 3.50 0.09 14.89
N ASN A 171 3.92 0.26 16.14
CA ASN A 171 5.09 -0.44 16.69
C ASN A 171 4.95 -1.97 16.61
N GLY A 172 3.75 -2.50 16.89
CA GLY A 172 3.46 -3.94 16.80
C GLY A 172 3.43 -4.47 15.36
N LEU A 173 2.89 -3.69 14.44
CA LEU A 173 2.81 -4.08 13.02
C LEU A 173 4.18 -4.19 12.32
N LEU A 174 5.26 -3.68 12.89
CA LEU A 174 6.60 -3.79 12.31
C LEU A 174 7.05 -5.25 12.12
N VAL A 175 6.61 -6.17 12.96
CA VAL A 175 6.96 -7.60 12.81
C VAL A 175 6.11 -8.30 11.75
N GLU A 176 5.00 -7.69 11.35
CA GLU A 176 4.07 -8.22 10.34
C GLU A 176 4.42 -7.77 8.90
N LEU A 177 5.37 -6.86 8.73
CA LEU A 177 5.79 -6.38 7.40
C LEU A 177 6.10 -7.51 6.41
N PRO A 178 6.85 -8.58 6.78
CA PRO A 178 7.14 -9.66 5.84
C PRO A 178 5.89 -10.47 5.46
N THR A 179 4.91 -10.64 6.37
CA THR A 179 3.68 -11.38 6.08
C THR A 179 2.77 -10.59 5.13
N LEU A 180 2.60 -9.29 5.37
CA LEU A 180 1.83 -8.39 4.53
C LEU A 180 2.42 -8.30 3.12
N LEU A 181 3.75 -8.11 3.03
CA LEU A 181 4.43 -8.03 1.74
C LEU A 181 4.38 -9.35 0.97
N ALA A 182 4.61 -10.48 1.63
CA ALA A 182 4.58 -11.79 0.98
C ALA A 182 3.18 -12.13 0.44
N LEU A 183 2.12 -11.74 1.14
CA LEU A 183 0.73 -11.93 0.69
C LEU A 183 0.40 -11.08 -0.53
N SER A 184 0.83 -9.82 -0.55
CA SER A 184 0.49 -8.85 -1.60
C SER A 184 1.45 -8.82 -2.79
N ALA A 185 2.65 -9.45 -2.70
CA ALA A 185 3.66 -9.36 -3.74
C ALA A 185 3.12 -9.70 -5.13
N SER A 186 3.25 -8.75 -6.06
CA SER A 186 2.71 -8.85 -7.41
C SER A 186 3.54 -8.06 -8.45
N SER A 187 4.87 -7.96 -8.24
CA SER A 187 5.73 -7.18 -9.11
C SER A 187 7.08 -7.87 -9.42
N PRO A 188 7.06 -9.07 -10.07
CA PRO A 188 8.29 -9.83 -10.34
C PRO A 188 9.05 -9.32 -11.56
N PHE A 189 8.47 -8.41 -12.35
CA PHE A 189 9.07 -7.86 -13.57
C PHE A 189 9.34 -6.37 -13.44
N TRP A 190 10.39 -5.93 -14.12
CA TRP A 190 10.73 -4.52 -14.27
C TRP A 190 11.41 -4.28 -15.61
N ARG A 191 10.88 -3.34 -16.44
CA ARG A 191 11.43 -2.96 -17.75
C ARG A 191 11.61 -4.13 -18.73
N GLY A 192 10.69 -5.06 -18.73
CA GLY A 192 10.68 -6.22 -19.64
C GLY A 192 11.41 -7.45 -19.13
N GLU A 193 12.07 -7.37 -17.96
CA GLU A 193 12.91 -8.44 -17.45
C GLU A 193 12.41 -9.00 -16.11
N PRO A 194 12.53 -10.32 -15.89
CA PRO A 194 12.34 -10.91 -14.56
C PRO A 194 13.44 -10.41 -13.62
N THR A 195 13.07 -9.76 -12.52
CA THR A 195 14.02 -9.17 -11.57
C THR A 195 14.61 -10.17 -10.59
N GLY A 196 14.02 -11.35 -10.48
CA GLY A 196 14.30 -12.30 -9.44
C GLY A 196 13.70 -11.93 -8.08
N LEU A 197 12.87 -10.89 -8.00
CA LEU A 197 12.12 -10.48 -6.80
C LEU A 197 10.65 -10.86 -6.96
N SER A 198 9.94 -11.07 -5.86
CA SER A 198 8.47 -11.15 -5.85
C SER A 198 7.84 -9.77 -5.80
N SER A 199 8.53 -8.80 -5.16
CA SER A 199 8.13 -7.38 -5.15
C SER A 199 9.27 -6.46 -5.54
N SER A 200 9.34 -6.10 -6.82
CA SER A 200 10.24 -5.05 -7.33
C SER A 200 9.77 -3.66 -6.91
N ARG A 201 8.46 -3.47 -6.69
CA ARG A 201 7.89 -2.22 -6.18
C ARG A 201 8.62 -1.75 -4.94
N GLN A 202 8.91 -2.66 -3.99
CA GLN A 202 9.60 -2.30 -2.75
C GLN A 202 11.01 -1.75 -2.98
N MET A 203 11.71 -2.22 -4.02
CA MET A 203 13.06 -1.73 -4.35
C MET A 203 13.02 -0.39 -5.08
N VAL A 204 12.01 -0.15 -5.91
CA VAL A 204 11.79 1.14 -6.54
C VAL A 204 11.45 2.19 -5.48
N PHE A 205 10.48 1.88 -4.61
CA PHE A 205 10.00 2.77 -3.55
C PHE A 205 11.05 3.08 -2.49
N ALA A 206 11.97 2.17 -2.22
CA ALA A 206 13.05 2.37 -1.24
C ALA A 206 13.99 3.56 -1.57
N ALA A 207 13.94 4.08 -2.79
CA ALA A 207 14.69 5.28 -3.16
C ALA A 207 14.04 6.58 -2.66
N PHE A 208 12.76 6.57 -2.30
CA PHE A 208 12.10 7.74 -1.72
C PHE A 208 12.66 8.05 -0.34
N PRO A 209 12.95 9.32 -0.05
CA PRO A 209 13.30 9.71 1.31
C PRO A 209 12.12 9.43 2.24
N ARG A 210 12.41 9.10 3.49
CA ARG A 210 11.37 8.81 4.50
C ARG A 210 10.41 7.66 4.12
N SER A 211 10.90 6.68 3.34
CA SER A 211 10.23 5.42 3.01
C SER A 211 10.73 4.26 3.88
N GLY A 212 10.15 3.08 3.71
CA GLY A 212 10.50 1.85 4.43
C GLY A 212 9.84 1.74 5.81
N PRO A 213 10.30 0.83 6.67
CA PRO A 213 9.75 0.66 8.00
C PRO A 213 9.87 1.94 8.84
N PRO A 214 8.79 2.42 9.49
CA PRO A 214 8.89 3.57 10.39
C PRO A 214 9.88 3.30 11.53
N PRO A 215 10.46 4.36 12.13
CA PRO A 215 11.10 4.23 13.41
C PRO A 215 10.06 3.83 14.46
N ARG A 216 10.51 3.23 15.56
CA ARG A 216 9.65 3.00 16.70
C ARG A 216 9.50 4.31 17.47
N PHE A 217 8.28 4.67 17.78
CA PHE A 217 7.95 5.82 18.61
C PHE A 217 7.56 5.38 20.01
N LYS A 218 7.92 6.19 20.98
CA LYS A 218 7.59 5.97 22.39
C LYS A 218 6.10 6.21 22.64
N ASP A 219 5.61 7.35 22.20
CA ASP A 219 4.27 7.88 22.38
C ASP A 219 3.90 8.82 21.24
N TYR A 220 2.67 9.35 21.22
CA TYR A 220 2.22 10.27 20.17
C TYR A 220 2.99 11.59 20.18
N ALA A 221 3.43 12.06 21.34
CA ALA A 221 4.20 13.29 21.46
C ALA A 221 5.58 13.16 20.77
N ASP A 222 6.27 12.02 20.92
CA ASP A 222 7.52 11.69 20.21
C ASP A 222 7.31 11.68 18.68
N TYR A 223 6.23 11.08 18.19
CA TYR A 223 5.86 11.13 16.77
C TYR A 223 5.61 12.56 16.29
N ALA A 224 4.80 13.31 17.01
CA ALA A 224 4.43 14.68 16.67
C ALA A 224 5.64 15.63 16.66
N GLU A 225 6.60 15.43 17.58
CA GLU A 225 7.86 16.18 17.61
C GLU A 225 8.67 15.94 16.34
N VAL A 226 8.88 14.68 15.92
CA VAL A 226 9.64 14.33 14.72
C VAL A 226 8.98 14.91 13.47
N VAL A 227 7.66 14.74 13.31
CA VAL A 227 6.92 15.31 12.17
C VAL A 227 7.00 16.85 12.19
N GLY A 228 6.75 17.46 13.35
CA GLY A 228 6.80 18.91 13.51
C GLY A 228 8.20 19.50 13.22
N GLN A 229 9.28 18.80 13.53
CA GLN A 229 10.63 19.22 13.15
C GLN A 229 10.83 19.21 11.64
N LEU A 230 10.37 18.16 10.95
CA LEU A 230 10.45 18.07 9.49
C LEU A 230 9.63 19.18 8.79
N GLU A 231 8.43 19.49 9.29
CA GLU A 231 7.58 20.56 8.78
C GLU A 231 8.19 21.93 9.04
N LYS A 232 8.61 22.23 10.27
CA LYS A 232 9.21 23.52 10.66
C LYS A 232 10.49 23.83 9.90
N THR A 233 11.26 22.82 9.54
CA THR A 233 12.49 22.99 8.76
C THR A 233 12.24 23.03 7.25
N GLY A 234 11.00 22.86 6.78
CA GLY A 234 10.64 22.84 5.37
C GLY A 234 11.10 21.59 4.62
N CYS A 235 11.49 20.53 5.35
CA CYS A 235 11.86 19.25 4.72
C CYS A 235 10.64 18.53 4.14
N ILE A 236 9.46 18.77 4.71
CA ILE A 236 8.16 18.30 4.23
C ILE A 236 7.13 19.43 4.33
N ALA A 237 6.11 19.42 3.49
CA ALA A 237 4.98 20.34 3.60
C ALA A 237 4.02 19.94 4.74
N ASP A 238 3.79 18.64 4.88
CA ASP A 238 2.97 18.01 5.92
C ASP A 238 3.35 16.52 6.06
N TYR A 239 2.74 15.82 7.04
CA TYR A 239 3.01 14.41 7.32
C TYR A 239 2.71 13.47 6.13
N THR A 240 1.93 13.87 5.13
CA THR A 240 1.64 13.03 3.95
C THR A 240 2.87 12.82 3.06
N HIS A 241 3.95 13.60 3.25
CA HIS A 241 5.26 13.44 2.62
C HIS A 241 6.18 12.45 3.37
N ILE A 242 5.62 11.68 4.29
CA ILE A 242 6.28 10.57 4.98
C ILE A 242 5.69 9.27 4.41
N TRP A 243 6.50 8.51 3.70
CA TRP A 243 6.06 7.34 2.93
C TRP A 243 6.46 6.02 3.60
N TRP A 244 6.32 5.92 4.93
CA TRP A 244 6.62 4.67 5.64
C TRP A 244 5.67 3.54 5.23
N ASP A 245 6.15 2.30 5.39
CA ASP A 245 5.40 1.07 5.10
C ASP A 245 4.10 0.95 5.91
N ILE A 246 4.09 1.53 7.11
CA ILE A 246 2.93 1.71 7.98
C ILE A 246 3.01 3.14 8.51
N ARG A 247 1.92 3.88 8.38
CA ARG A 247 1.86 5.30 8.71
C ARG A 247 0.67 5.62 9.60
N LEU A 248 0.86 6.49 10.58
CA LEU A 248 -0.27 7.17 11.22
C LEU A 248 -0.87 8.16 10.25
N HIS A 249 -2.19 8.21 10.18
CA HIS A 249 -2.92 9.21 9.41
C HIS A 249 -3.76 10.09 10.34
N PRO A 250 -3.17 11.12 10.99
CA PRO A 250 -3.84 11.94 12.00
C PRO A 250 -5.15 12.57 11.53
N LYS A 251 -5.20 13.08 10.29
CA LYS A 251 -6.39 13.72 9.73
C LYS A 251 -7.62 12.78 9.67
N TRP A 252 -7.42 11.48 9.52
CA TRP A 252 -8.50 10.49 9.44
C TRP A 252 -8.62 9.65 10.72
N GLY A 253 -7.64 9.73 11.63
CA GLY A 253 -7.62 8.93 12.86
C GLY A 253 -7.40 7.44 12.58
N THR A 254 -6.56 7.10 11.59
CA THR A 254 -6.33 5.73 11.15
C THR A 254 -4.85 5.33 11.24
N VAL A 255 -4.62 4.02 11.38
CA VAL A 255 -3.36 3.37 11.01
C VAL A 255 -3.49 2.94 9.55
N GLU A 256 -2.54 3.34 8.73
CA GLU A 256 -2.49 3.08 7.29
C GLU A 256 -1.39 2.08 6.97
N VAL A 257 -1.75 0.95 6.41
CA VAL A 257 -0.83 -0.09 5.90
C VAL A 257 -0.57 0.18 4.42
N ARG A 258 0.68 0.55 4.08
CA ARG A 258 1.11 1.00 2.74
C ARG A 258 2.07 0.04 2.04
N ILE A 259 2.58 -0.95 2.77
CA ILE A 259 3.60 -1.87 2.26
C ILE A 259 3.11 -2.73 1.08
N CYS A 260 1.80 -2.94 0.96
CA CYS A 260 1.23 -3.86 -0.02
C CYS A 260 1.43 -3.38 -1.46
N ASP A 261 1.88 -4.28 -2.34
CA ASP A 261 1.73 -4.08 -3.78
C ASP A 261 0.24 -4.03 -4.12
N ALA A 262 -0.15 -3.33 -5.18
CA ALA A 262 -1.48 -3.46 -5.75
C ALA A 262 -1.71 -4.93 -6.16
N VAL A 263 -2.84 -5.52 -5.75
CA VAL A 263 -3.13 -6.93 -6.00
C VAL A 263 -4.17 -7.08 -7.10
N THR A 264 -3.94 -8.05 -7.98
CA THR A 264 -4.73 -8.20 -9.20
C THR A 264 -6.18 -8.59 -8.90
N ARG A 265 -6.40 -9.57 -8.03
CA ARG A 265 -7.73 -10.08 -7.70
C ARG A 265 -8.37 -9.29 -6.57
N VAL A 266 -9.63 -8.90 -6.73
CA VAL A 266 -10.37 -8.21 -5.68
C VAL A 266 -10.51 -9.05 -4.41
N GLU A 267 -10.67 -10.38 -4.54
CA GLU A 267 -10.74 -11.29 -3.40
C GLU A 267 -9.45 -11.28 -2.56
N ASP A 268 -8.29 -11.09 -3.21
CA ASP A 268 -7.01 -10.98 -2.51
C ASP A 268 -6.90 -9.65 -1.76
N ALA A 269 -7.39 -8.54 -2.38
CA ALA A 269 -7.44 -7.24 -1.73
C ALA A 269 -8.31 -7.26 -0.47
N VAL A 270 -9.49 -7.86 -0.57
CA VAL A 270 -10.44 -8.01 0.54
C VAL A 270 -9.85 -8.88 1.66
N ALA A 271 -9.22 -10.00 1.31
CA ALA A 271 -8.59 -10.90 2.28
C ALA A 271 -7.45 -10.21 3.04
N ILE A 272 -6.58 -9.46 2.34
CA ILE A 272 -5.49 -8.69 2.94
C ILE A 272 -6.05 -7.57 3.82
N THR A 273 -7.14 -6.91 3.41
CA THR A 273 -7.82 -5.89 4.22
C THR A 273 -8.36 -6.47 5.53
N ALA A 274 -9.03 -7.63 5.48
CA ALA A 274 -9.50 -8.33 6.67
C ALA A 274 -8.34 -8.75 7.59
N TYR A 275 -7.20 -9.16 7.00
CA TYR A 275 -5.99 -9.48 7.73
C TYR A 275 -5.42 -8.25 8.44
N CYS A 276 -5.35 -7.08 7.76
CA CYS A 276 -4.93 -5.82 8.36
C CYS A 276 -5.86 -5.38 9.50
N GLN A 277 -7.17 -5.47 9.30
CA GLN A 277 -8.18 -5.13 10.32
C GLN A 277 -8.02 -5.98 11.58
N ALA A 278 -7.89 -7.29 11.41
CA ALA A 278 -7.69 -8.22 12.51
C ALA A 278 -6.35 -8.01 13.25
N LEU A 279 -5.26 -7.67 12.53
CA LEU A 279 -3.98 -7.31 13.13
C LEU A 279 -4.09 -6.04 13.98
N VAL A 280 -4.75 -4.99 13.46
CA VAL A 280 -4.96 -3.74 14.21
C VAL A 280 -5.75 -4.00 15.47
N LYS A 281 -6.84 -4.79 15.41
CA LYS A 281 -7.62 -5.19 16.58
C LYS A 281 -6.77 -6.00 17.56
N HIS A 282 -5.99 -6.95 17.10
CA HIS A 282 -5.10 -7.76 17.94
C HIS A 282 -4.14 -6.88 18.77
N TYR A 283 -3.42 -5.96 18.13
CA TYR A 283 -2.50 -5.07 18.82
C TYR A 283 -3.22 -4.02 19.67
N SER A 284 -4.41 -3.58 19.29
CA SER A 284 -5.27 -2.72 20.08
C SER A 284 -5.64 -3.37 21.42
N GLU A 285 -6.07 -4.63 21.38
CA GLU A 285 -6.42 -5.37 22.60
C GLU A 285 -5.21 -5.69 23.48
N MET A 286 -4.04 -5.98 22.88
CA MET A 286 -2.79 -6.10 23.65
C MET A 286 -2.49 -4.81 24.42
N TYR A 287 -2.66 -3.64 23.78
CA TYR A 287 -2.50 -2.35 24.45
C TYR A 287 -3.49 -2.17 25.61
N ASP A 288 -4.79 -2.45 25.38
CA ASP A 288 -5.83 -2.31 26.40
C ASP A 288 -5.59 -3.25 27.60
N ARG A 289 -5.07 -4.46 27.35
CA ARG A 289 -4.68 -5.41 28.41
C ARG A 289 -3.32 -5.13 29.01
N ARG A 290 -2.62 -4.05 28.57
CA ARG A 290 -1.26 -3.70 28.98
C ARG A 290 -0.24 -4.83 28.75
N GLU A 291 -0.46 -5.62 27.73
CA GLU A 291 0.48 -6.65 27.31
C GLU A 291 1.68 -6.01 26.57
N PRO A 292 2.89 -6.59 26.67
CA PRO A 292 4.06 -6.03 26.01
C PRO A 292 3.94 -6.15 24.48
N ILE A 293 3.96 -5.00 23.80
CA ILE A 293 4.00 -4.97 22.34
C ILE A 293 5.37 -5.45 21.83
N PRO A 294 5.42 -6.38 20.87
CA PRO A 294 6.67 -6.90 20.34
C PRO A 294 7.62 -5.82 19.84
N SER A 295 8.87 -5.90 20.25
CA SER A 295 9.88 -4.91 19.91
C SER A 295 11.19 -5.57 19.53
N PHE A 296 11.66 -5.28 18.32
CA PHE A 296 12.90 -5.84 17.79
C PHE A 296 13.77 -4.75 17.18
N HIS A 297 15.05 -5.03 17.06
CA HIS A 297 15.96 -4.10 16.41
C HIS A 297 15.57 -3.94 14.92
N ARG A 298 15.51 -2.71 14.44
CA ARG A 298 15.04 -2.35 13.07
C ARG A 298 15.71 -3.20 11.96
N ILE A 299 17.00 -3.52 12.10
CA ILE A 299 17.71 -4.32 11.10
C ILE A 299 17.07 -5.70 10.89
N LEU A 300 16.52 -6.32 11.94
CA LEU A 300 15.89 -7.64 11.85
C LEU A 300 14.55 -7.59 11.09
N THR A 301 13.76 -6.57 11.33
CA THR A 301 12.50 -6.35 10.60
C THR A 301 12.76 -5.96 9.14
N THR A 302 13.78 -5.14 8.89
CA THR A 302 14.20 -4.77 7.54
C THR A 302 14.72 -5.97 6.75
N GLU A 303 15.51 -6.85 7.37
CA GLU A 303 16.00 -8.08 6.73
C GLU A 303 14.83 -9.02 6.39
N ASN A 304 13.89 -9.23 7.31
CA ASN A 304 12.71 -10.04 7.02
C ASN A 304 11.84 -9.44 5.90
N LYS A 305 11.70 -8.11 5.85
CA LYS A 305 11.03 -7.42 4.74
C LYS A 305 11.75 -7.67 3.41
N TRP A 306 13.09 -7.56 3.39
CA TRP A 306 13.89 -7.86 2.21
C TRP A 306 13.70 -9.30 1.72
N LEU A 307 13.75 -10.27 2.63
CA LEU A 307 13.53 -11.68 2.30
C LEU A 307 12.13 -11.90 1.69
N ALA A 308 11.10 -11.24 2.25
CA ALA A 308 9.74 -11.30 1.69
C ALA A 308 9.65 -10.66 0.29
N ALA A 309 10.30 -9.50 0.07
CA ALA A 309 10.37 -8.87 -1.25
C ALA A 309 11.07 -9.79 -2.27
N ARG A 310 12.11 -10.52 -1.82
CA ARG A 310 12.90 -11.39 -2.69
C ARG A 310 12.19 -12.70 -3.02
N TYR A 311 11.59 -13.37 -2.03
CA TYR A 311 11.13 -14.75 -2.14
C TYR A 311 9.63 -14.93 -1.98
N GLY A 312 8.85 -13.85 -1.78
CA GLY A 312 7.38 -13.92 -1.62
C GLY A 312 6.98 -14.89 -0.51
N LEU A 313 6.01 -15.75 -0.79
CA LEU A 313 5.47 -16.73 0.17
C LEU A 313 6.49 -17.79 0.63
N GLU A 314 7.53 -18.03 -0.14
CA GLU A 314 8.62 -18.97 0.19
C GLU A 314 9.76 -18.32 1.00
N ALA A 315 9.63 -17.04 1.37
CA ALA A 315 10.68 -16.30 2.07
C ALA A 315 11.11 -17.00 3.37
N PRO A 316 12.41 -17.30 3.53
CA PRO A 316 12.93 -17.89 4.76
C PRO A 316 13.23 -16.80 5.79
N VAL A 317 12.22 -16.37 6.53
CA VAL A 317 12.29 -15.24 7.47
C VAL A 317 12.66 -15.69 8.89
N MET A 318 13.21 -14.77 9.67
CA MET A 318 13.42 -14.99 11.11
C MET A 318 12.07 -14.94 11.85
N ASP A 319 11.80 -15.96 12.66
CA ASP A 319 10.64 -15.96 13.56
C ASP A 319 10.94 -15.12 14.81
N LEU A 320 10.70 -13.81 14.69
CA LEU A 320 11.02 -12.87 15.76
C LEU A 320 10.15 -13.07 17.01
N LEU A 321 8.90 -13.52 16.84
CA LEU A 321 7.95 -13.63 17.95
C LEU A 321 8.24 -14.81 18.88
N THR A 322 8.80 -15.90 18.39
CA THR A 322 9.10 -17.07 19.21
C THR A 322 10.52 -17.09 19.77
N GLY A 323 11.35 -16.13 19.38
CA GLY A 323 12.76 -16.08 19.78
C GLY A 323 13.61 -17.26 19.24
N ARG A 324 13.06 -18.06 18.34
CA ARG A 324 13.79 -19.15 17.71
C ARG A 324 14.85 -18.58 16.77
N ARG A 325 16.07 -19.14 16.84
CA ARG A 325 17.19 -18.68 16.00
C ARG A 325 17.16 -19.22 14.56
N ASN A 326 16.16 -20.03 14.21
CA ASN A 326 16.03 -20.64 12.90
C ASN A 326 15.13 -19.79 12.00
N ARG A 327 15.43 -19.79 10.69
CA ARG A 327 14.53 -19.26 9.68
C ARG A 327 13.36 -20.21 9.46
N VAL A 328 12.20 -19.67 9.19
CA VAL A 328 10.98 -20.42 8.83
C VAL A 328 10.36 -19.81 7.57
N PRO A 329 9.68 -20.59 6.72
CA PRO A 329 8.93 -20.02 5.60
C PRO A 329 7.90 -19.00 6.11
N VAL A 330 7.82 -17.84 5.47
CA VAL A 330 6.85 -16.81 5.86
C VAL A 330 5.41 -17.33 5.81
N ALA A 331 5.10 -18.24 4.89
CA ALA A 331 3.81 -18.92 4.82
C ALA A 331 3.46 -19.68 6.13
N GLN A 332 4.46 -20.19 6.85
CA GLN A 332 4.23 -20.81 8.16
C GLN A 332 3.90 -19.77 9.23
N LEU A 333 4.55 -18.59 9.20
CA LEU A 333 4.21 -17.48 10.09
C LEU A 333 2.78 -17.02 9.84
N ILE A 334 2.39 -16.84 8.57
CA ILE A 334 1.04 -16.44 8.17
C ILE A 334 0.01 -17.45 8.70
N ARG A 335 0.22 -18.77 8.50
CA ARG A 335 -0.71 -19.81 9.02
C ARG A 335 -0.83 -19.78 10.54
N ARG A 336 0.25 -19.48 11.26
CA ARG A 336 0.19 -19.31 12.72
C ARG A 336 -0.58 -18.06 13.07
N ARG A 337 -0.25 -16.93 12.45
CA ARG A 337 -0.92 -15.64 12.70
C ARG A 337 -2.42 -15.72 12.41
N LEU A 338 -2.84 -16.43 11.36
CA LEU A 338 -4.28 -16.63 11.08
C LEU A 338 -5.01 -17.25 12.27
N ARG A 339 -4.43 -18.27 12.92
CA ARG A 339 -5.06 -18.88 14.12
C ARG A 339 -5.20 -17.89 15.26
N ASP A 340 -4.19 -17.03 15.45
CA ASP A 340 -4.22 -16.00 16.48
C ASP A 340 -5.27 -14.91 16.16
N LEU A 341 -5.52 -14.65 14.87
CA LEU A 341 -6.42 -13.60 14.39
C LEU A 341 -7.88 -14.07 14.20
N GLU A 342 -8.16 -15.37 14.07
CA GLU A 342 -9.51 -15.90 13.88
C GLU A 342 -10.53 -15.40 14.93
N PRO A 343 -10.22 -15.29 16.24
CA PRO A 343 -11.15 -14.72 17.22
C PRO A 343 -11.49 -13.25 16.92
N HIS A 344 -10.46 -12.45 16.61
CA HIS A 344 -10.63 -11.03 16.31
C HIS A 344 -11.43 -10.81 15.02
N ALA A 345 -11.16 -11.59 13.97
CA ALA A 345 -11.92 -11.53 12.72
C ALA A 345 -13.39 -11.88 12.92
N ARG A 346 -13.69 -12.89 13.76
CA ARG A 346 -15.08 -13.27 14.08
C ARG A 346 -15.83 -12.15 14.80
N GLU A 347 -15.17 -11.45 15.75
CA GLU A 347 -15.77 -10.30 16.43
C GLU A 347 -16.00 -9.10 15.48
N LEU A 348 -15.16 -8.98 14.43
CA LEU A 348 -15.28 -7.96 13.39
C LEU A 348 -16.26 -8.36 12.26
N GLY A 349 -16.79 -9.59 12.26
CA GLY A 349 -17.59 -10.13 11.16
C GLY A 349 -16.81 -10.30 9.85
N ALA A 350 -15.50 -10.54 9.93
CA ALA A 350 -14.56 -10.63 8.81
C ALA A 350 -13.91 -12.02 8.66
N ASP A 351 -14.46 -13.05 9.31
CA ASP A 351 -13.92 -14.41 9.32
C ASP A 351 -13.94 -15.06 7.93
N ARG A 352 -14.98 -14.80 7.13
CA ARG A 352 -15.09 -15.27 5.75
C ARG A 352 -14.02 -14.64 4.84
N GLU A 353 -13.83 -13.34 4.94
CA GLU A 353 -12.87 -12.59 4.14
C GLU A 353 -11.43 -12.94 4.56
N LEU A 354 -11.17 -13.10 5.85
CA LEU A 354 -9.87 -13.55 6.38
C LEU A 354 -9.51 -14.96 5.87
N GLU A 355 -10.47 -15.86 5.67
CA GLU A 355 -10.22 -17.19 5.10
C GLU A 355 -9.62 -17.12 3.69
N GLY A 356 -9.86 -16.03 2.95
CA GLY A 356 -9.25 -15.76 1.65
C GLY A 356 -7.71 -15.80 1.67
N ILE A 357 -7.07 -15.52 2.82
CA ILE A 357 -5.62 -15.67 2.99
C ILE A 357 -5.14 -17.11 2.76
N ARG A 358 -5.93 -18.12 3.19
CA ARG A 358 -5.61 -19.52 2.90
C ARG A 358 -5.65 -19.81 1.39
N GLY A 359 -6.54 -19.12 0.68
CA GLY A 359 -6.59 -19.15 -0.78
C GLY A 359 -5.31 -18.63 -1.42
N ILE A 360 -4.78 -17.49 -0.95
CA ILE A 360 -3.49 -16.95 -1.41
C ILE A 360 -2.36 -17.95 -1.12
N LEU A 361 -2.30 -18.49 0.09
CA LEU A 361 -1.30 -19.49 0.47
C LEU A 361 -1.36 -20.80 -0.35
N GLY A 362 -2.52 -21.14 -0.89
CA GLY A 362 -2.72 -22.37 -1.67
C GLY A 362 -2.41 -22.21 -3.16
N ARG A 363 -2.79 -21.08 -3.78
CA ARG A 363 -2.62 -20.84 -5.22
C ARG A 363 -1.37 -20.01 -5.59
N GLY A 364 -0.71 -19.40 -4.59
CA GLY A 364 0.35 -18.41 -4.77
C GLY A 364 -0.20 -16.97 -4.83
N ASN A 365 0.68 -16.00 -4.65
CA ASN A 365 0.41 -14.58 -4.76
C ASN A 365 0.42 -14.07 -6.22
N GLY A 366 0.31 -12.76 -6.43
CA GLY A 366 0.34 -12.15 -7.76
C GLY A 366 1.63 -12.40 -8.52
N ALA A 367 2.78 -12.37 -7.84
CA ALA A 367 4.08 -12.63 -8.47
C ALA A 367 4.20 -14.08 -8.94
N ASP A 368 3.76 -15.06 -8.13
CA ASP A 368 3.75 -16.46 -8.50
C ASP A 368 2.90 -16.71 -9.76
N ARG A 369 1.76 -16.02 -9.86
CA ARG A 369 0.87 -16.12 -11.03
C ARG A 369 1.52 -15.54 -12.28
N GLN A 370 2.06 -14.32 -12.21
CA GLN A 370 2.74 -13.66 -13.32
C GLN A 370 3.92 -14.50 -13.83
N LEU A 371 4.74 -15.05 -12.93
CA LEU A 371 5.86 -15.92 -13.28
C LEU A 371 5.40 -17.23 -13.93
N ARG A 372 4.28 -17.83 -13.49
CA ARG A 372 3.72 -19.03 -14.15
C ARG A 372 3.30 -18.74 -15.59
N VAL A 373 2.61 -17.62 -15.85
CA VAL A 373 2.21 -17.20 -17.21
C VAL A 373 3.44 -17.00 -18.08
N PHE A 374 4.42 -16.25 -17.61
CA PHE A 374 5.66 -15.99 -18.34
C PHE A 374 6.45 -17.27 -18.63
N ASN A 375 6.56 -18.17 -17.65
CA ASN A 375 7.30 -19.42 -17.83
C ASN A 375 6.63 -20.35 -18.85
N ALA A 376 5.30 -20.32 -18.97
CA ALA A 376 4.56 -21.12 -19.93
C ALA A 376 4.67 -20.57 -21.36
N ASN A 377 4.65 -19.25 -21.54
CA ASN A 377 4.50 -18.60 -22.85
C ASN A 377 5.78 -17.90 -23.33
N ARG A 378 6.65 -17.49 -22.42
CA ARG A 378 7.82 -16.61 -22.66
C ARG A 378 7.45 -15.30 -23.33
N ASP A 379 6.20 -14.85 -23.13
CA ASP A 379 5.65 -13.61 -23.65
C ASP A 379 5.23 -12.72 -22.49
N ILE A 380 5.85 -11.55 -22.38
CA ILE A 380 5.59 -10.60 -21.31
C ILE A 380 4.28 -9.83 -21.52
N VAL A 381 3.80 -9.73 -22.77
CA VAL A 381 2.51 -9.12 -23.09
C VAL A 381 1.36 -9.99 -22.57
N GLU A 382 1.50 -11.33 -22.68
CA GLU A 382 0.54 -12.26 -22.10
C GLU A 382 0.45 -12.14 -20.57
N VAL A 383 1.56 -11.78 -19.90
CA VAL A 383 1.53 -11.50 -18.46
C VAL A 383 0.64 -10.27 -18.15
N VAL A 384 0.77 -9.18 -18.93
CA VAL A 384 -0.06 -7.99 -18.75
C VAL A 384 -1.51 -8.25 -19.12
N ARG A 385 -1.75 -9.04 -20.17
CA ARG A 385 -3.11 -9.46 -20.54
C ARG A 385 -3.78 -10.21 -19.39
N GLU A 386 -3.09 -11.17 -18.79
CA GLU A 386 -3.62 -11.92 -17.64
C GLU A 386 -3.87 -11.01 -16.43
N ILE A 387 -2.97 -10.03 -16.16
CA ILE A 387 -3.19 -9.02 -15.12
C ILE A 387 -4.47 -8.24 -15.42
N ALA A 388 -4.67 -7.75 -16.64
CA ALA A 388 -5.87 -7.01 -17.02
C ALA A 388 -7.14 -7.86 -16.89
N ASP A 389 -7.13 -9.09 -17.43
CA ASP A 389 -8.26 -10.02 -17.40
C ASP A 389 -8.65 -10.39 -15.95
N ALA A 390 -7.66 -10.61 -15.07
CA ALA A 390 -7.90 -10.96 -13.67
C ALA A 390 -8.22 -9.74 -12.77
N THR A 391 -7.96 -8.52 -13.25
CA THR A 391 -8.38 -7.28 -12.59
C THR A 391 -9.86 -7.01 -12.80
N GLU A 392 -10.40 -7.42 -13.97
CA GLU A 392 -11.81 -7.25 -14.28
C GLU A 392 -12.68 -8.05 -13.30
N VAL A 393 -13.66 -7.40 -12.74
CA VAL A 393 -14.70 -8.02 -11.92
C VAL A 393 -15.98 -8.12 -12.76
N ALA A 394 -16.71 -9.24 -12.63
CA ALA A 394 -18.02 -9.32 -13.22
C ALA A 394 -18.88 -8.16 -12.67
N ALA A 395 -19.58 -7.45 -13.57
CA ALA A 395 -20.52 -6.42 -13.17
C ALA A 395 -21.47 -7.00 -12.12
N VAL A 396 -21.56 -6.34 -10.96
CA VAL A 396 -22.60 -6.68 -10.00
C VAL A 396 -23.93 -6.27 -10.66
N THR A 397 -24.64 -7.27 -11.19
CA THR A 397 -26.02 -7.04 -11.67
C THR A 397 -26.85 -6.62 -10.48
N ALA A 398 -27.32 -5.37 -10.51
CA ALA A 398 -28.17 -4.75 -9.50
C ALA A 398 -29.49 -5.53 -9.33
#